data_76bc8974a0337afc2e402c3a4f3f0f0b
#
_entry.id   76bc8974a0337afc2e402c3a4f3f0f0b
#
_cell.length_a   1.000
_cell.length_b   1.000
_cell.length_c   1.000
_cell.angle_alpha   90.00
_cell.angle_beta   90.00
_cell.angle_gamma   90.00
#
_symmetry.space_group_name_H-M   'P 1'
#
loop_
_entity.id
_entity.type
_entity.pdbx_description
1 polymer ?
#
loop_
_entity_poly.entity_id
_entity_poly.type
_entity_poly.pdbx_seq_one_letter_code
_entity_poly.pdbx_strand_id
1 'polypeptide(L)'
;MSIINRHVQEHPILVDKYLMGKEVEVDAVCDGENILIPGIMEHVERAGIHSGDSISVYPAMSIKPEVQEVLVDYTAKLAKSLHVIGLINIQFIVYNDEVFVIEVNPRSRKRHDHPQLPFRAHRQHSARQTQPC
;
A
#
# COMPACT_ATOMS: atom_id res chain seq x y z
N MET A 1 26.58 22.26 -2.79
CA MET A 1 25.29 22.79 -2.26
C MET A 1 25.10 24.28 -2.55
N SER A 2 25.15 24.69 -3.79
CA SER A 2 25.04 26.13 -4.14
C SER A 2 24.08 26.39 -5.31
N ILE A 3 23.00 25.63 -5.40
CA ILE A 3 21.99 25.79 -6.47
C ILE A 3 20.62 26.22 -5.90
N ILE A 4 20.52 26.50 -4.61
CA ILE A 4 19.31 27.10 -4.08
C ILE A 4 19.41 28.60 -4.30
N ASN A 5 18.88 29.06 -5.42
CA ASN A 5 18.75 30.49 -5.71
C ASN A 5 17.93 31.16 -4.61
N ARG A 6 18.41 32.26 -4.06
CA ARG A 6 17.73 33.11 -3.05
C ARG A 6 16.50 33.85 -3.59
N HIS A 7 16.00 33.46 -4.74
CA HIS A 7 14.75 34.01 -5.26
C HIS A 7 13.58 33.30 -4.56
N VAL A 8 12.61 34.06 -4.13
CA VAL A 8 11.33 33.60 -3.54
C VAL A 8 10.80 32.48 -4.44
N GLN A 9 10.84 31.24 -3.97
CA GLN A 9 10.28 30.13 -4.70
C GLN A 9 8.77 30.15 -4.49
N GLU A 10 8.03 30.16 -5.57
CA GLU A 10 6.57 30.11 -5.55
C GLU A 10 6.03 28.80 -4.96
N HIS A 11 6.88 27.75 -4.91
CA HIS A 11 6.53 26.45 -4.37
C HIS A 11 7.60 25.93 -3.40
N PRO A 12 7.20 25.30 -2.29
CA PRO A 12 8.15 24.69 -1.35
C PRO A 12 8.91 23.54 -2.01
N ILE A 13 10.22 23.43 -1.71
CA ILE A 13 11.04 22.29 -2.11
C ILE A 13 11.04 21.28 -0.96
N LEU A 14 10.64 20.05 -1.26
CA LEU A 14 10.82 18.93 -0.35
C LEU A 14 12.26 18.43 -0.42
N VAL A 15 12.90 18.31 0.73
CA VAL A 15 14.26 17.77 0.85
C VAL A 15 14.24 16.60 1.81
N ASP A 16 14.40 15.39 1.28
CA ASP A 16 14.39 14.16 2.05
C ASP A 16 15.78 13.53 2.16
N LYS A 17 15.95 12.70 3.21
CA LYS A 17 17.14 11.87 3.34
C LYS A 17 17.05 10.72 2.35
N TYR A 18 18.06 10.61 1.48
CA TYR A 18 18.17 9.46 0.59
C TYR A 18 18.57 8.19 1.36
N LEU A 19 17.73 7.16 1.29
CA LEU A 19 17.95 5.84 1.87
C LEU A 19 18.17 4.81 0.76
N MET A 20 19.34 4.17 0.74
CA MET A 20 19.67 3.10 -0.22
C MET A 20 19.07 1.76 0.25
N GLY A 21 17.77 1.74 0.46
CA GLY A 21 17.03 0.57 0.88
C GLY A 21 16.36 -0.16 -0.28
N LYS A 22 15.57 -1.15 0.07
CA LYS A 22 14.70 -1.87 -0.84
C LYS A 22 13.34 -1.20 -0.87
N GLU A 23 12.86 -0.89 -2.05
CA GLU A 23 11.53 -0.33 -2.25
C GLU A 23 10.49 -1.45 -2.20
N VAL A 24 9.44 -1.23 -1.43
CA VAL A 24 8.36 -2.19 -1.19
C VAL A 24 7.03 -1.47 -1.32
N GLU A 25 6.09 -2.11 -1.97
CA GLU A 25 4.77 -1.57 -2.23
C GLU A 25 3.69 -2.48 -1.63
N VAL A 26 2.72 -1.88 -0.96
CA VAL A 26 1.59 -2.59 -0.37
C VAL A 26 0.30 -2.01 -0.90
N ASP A 27 -0.47 -2.84 -1.58
CA ASP A 27 -1.84 -2.53 -1.95
C ASP A 27 -2.81 -3.07 -0.90
N ALA A 28 -3.84 -2.29 -0.58
CA ALA A 28 -4.88 -2.71 0.35
C ALA A 28 -6.25 -2.19 -0.07
N VAL A 29 -7.28 -2.89 0.38
CA VAL A 29 -8.69 -2.51 0.23
C VAL A 29 -9.30 -2.32 1.60
N CYS A 30 -9.95 -1.16 1.82
CA CYS A 30 -10.55 -0.79 3.10
C CYS A 30 -12.04 -0.51 2.92
N ASP A 31 -12.84 -0.93 3.90
CA ASP A 31 -14.29 -0.61 3.97
C ASP A 31 -14.60 0.47 5.02
N GLY A 32 -13.58 0.97 5.72
CA GLY A 32 -13.66 1.93 6.81
C GLY A 32 -13.43 1.28 8.19
N GLU A 33 -13.67 -0.02 8.33
CA GLU A 33 -13.47 -0.79 9.58
C GLU A 33 -12.43 -1.89 9.39
N ASN A 34 -12.54 -2.62 8.28
CA ASN A 34 -11.68 -3.74 7.95
C ASN A 34 -10.72 -3.38 6.81
N ILE A 35 -9.59 -4.06 6.79
CA ILE A 35 -8.61 -3.94 5.73
C ILE A 35 -8.25 -5.33 5.20
N LEU A 36 -8.18 -5.43 3.88
CA LEU A 36 -7.67 -6.59 3.18
C LEU A 36 -6.38 -6.20 2.48
N ILE A 37 -5.30 -6.88 2.82
CA ILE A 37 -4.00 -6.74 2.17
C ILE A 37 -3.75 -8.02 1.37
N PRO A 38 -3.90 -7.98 0.04
CA PRO A 38 -3.71 -9.18 -0.80
C PRO A 38 -2.26 -9.64 -0.81
N GLY A 39 -1.32 -8.73 -0.61
CA GLY A 39 0.09 -9.06 -0.53
C GLY A 39 1.01 -7.86 -0.56
N ILE A 40 2.30 -8.16 -0.49
CA ILE A 40 3.40 -7.22 -0.48
C ILE A 40 4.23 -7.47 -1.74
N MET A 41 4.53 -6.42 -2.49
CA MET A 41 5.39 -6.44 -3.66
C MET A 41 6.73 -5.80 -3.32
N GLU A 42 7.82 -6.36 -3.84
CA GLU A 42 9.14 -5.75 -3.76
C GLU A 42 9.64 -5.33 -5.14
N HIS A 43 10.30 -4.18 -5.23
CA HIS A 43 10.93 -3.73 -6.46
C HIS A 43 12.29 -4.39 -6.61
N VAL A 44 12.60 -4.81 -7.85
CA VAL A 44 13.90 -5.45 -8.17
C VAL A 44 15.01 -4.41 -8.13
N GLU A 45 14.71 -3.18 -8.52
CA GLU A 45 15.64 -2.08 -8.52
C GLU A 45 15.77 -1.46 -7.11
N ARG A 46 16.92 -0.82 -6.89
CA ARG A 46 17.15 -0.09 -5.62
C ARG A 46 16.31 1.18 -5.59
N ALA A 47 15.89 1.58 -4.41
CA ALA A 47 15.17 2.83 -4.18
C ALA A 47 15.88 4.03 -4.83
N GLY A 48 15.09 4.88 -5.48
CA GLY A 48 15.58 6.09 -6.14
C GLY A 48 16.01 5.93 -7.60
N ILE A 49 15.91 4.74 -8.18
CA ILE A 49 16.06 4.54 -9.62
C ILE A 49 14.66 4.57 -10.24
N HIS A 50 14.15 5.78 -10.47
CA HIS A 50 12.90 5.97 -11.18
C HIS A 50 13.14 5.90 -12.70
N SER A 51 13.26 4.71 -13.22
CA SER A 51 12.97 4.47 -14.63
C SER A 51 11.47 4.16 -14.73
N GLY A 52 10.78 4.67 -15.73
CA GLY A 52 9.35 4.42 -15.94
C GLY A 52 8.95 2.94 -16.09
N ASP A 53 9.92 2.02 -16.02
CA ASP A 53 9.79 0.57 -16.16
C ASP A 53 10.38 -0.11 -14.91
N SER A 54 9.78 0.10 -13.73
CA SER A 54 10.15 -0.65 -12.53
C SER A 54 9.53 -2.04 -12.56
N ILE A 55 10.35 -3.07 -12.27
CA ILE A 55 9.89 -4.46 -12.16
C ILE A 55 9.58 -4.74 -10.69
N SER A 56 8.33 -5.08 -10.41
CA SER A 56 7.90 -5.54 -9.09
C SER A 56 7.72 -7.05 -9.07
N VAL A 57 8.14 -7.69 -7.99
CA VAL A 57 7.98 -9.12 -7.75
C VAL A 57 6.96 -9.36 -6.64
N TYR A 58 6.04 -10.27 -6.88
CA TYR A 58 5.06 -10.75 -5.91
C TYR A 58 5.17 -12.27 -5.74
N PRO A 59 5.14 -12.78 -4.52
CA PRO A 59 5.24 -12.06 -3.24
C PRO A 59 6.66 -11.52 -2.99
N ALA A 60 6.79 -10.57 -2.02
CA ALA A 60 8.09 -10.07 -1.58
C ALA A 60 8.90 -11.20 -0.96
N MET A 61 9.89 -11.73 -1.70
CA MET A 61 10.65 -12.91 -1.30
C MET A 61 11.90 -12.58 -0.48
N SER A 62 12.43 -11.39 -0.63
CA SER A 62 13.69 -10.98 0.02
C SER A 62 13.46 -10.19 1.31
N ILE A 63 12.22 -9.88 1.63
CA ILE A 63 11.83 -9.18 2.86
C ILE A 63 11.55 -10.21 3.95
N LYS A 64 12.22 -10.05 5.10
CA LYS A 64 12.04 -10.95 6.25
C LYS A 64 10.58 -10.96 6.74
N PRO A 65 10.05 -12.09 7.20
CA PRO A 65 8.66 -12.18 7.69
C PRO A 65 8.33 -11.14 8.77
N GLU A 66 9.26 -10.89 9.70
CA GLU A 66 9.07 -9.92 10.78
C GLU A 66 8.91 -8.48 10.23
N VAL A 67 9.62 -8.15 9.16
CA VAL A 67 9.51 -6.85 8.48
C VAL A 67 8.20 -6.77 7.70
N GLN A 68 7.76 -7.88 7.10
CA GLN A 68 6.45 -7.93 6.42
C GLN A 68 5.30 -7.69 7.40
N GLU A 69 5.38 -8.20 8.64
CA GLU A 69 4.39 -7.92 9.69
C GLU A 69 4.34 -6.42 10.03
N VAL A 70 5.49 -5.76 10.09
CA VAL A 70 5.55 -4.30 10.32
C VAL A 70 4.93 -3.53 9.17
N LEU A 71 5.17 -3.93 7.91
CA LEU A 71 4.56 -3.33 6.73
C LEU A 71 3.04 -3.44 6.76
N VAL A 72 2.51 -4.61 7.14
CA VAL A 72 1.07 -4.85 7.30
C VAL A 72 0.48 -3.97 8.40
N ASP A 73 1.13 -3.90 9.57
CA ASP A 73 0.68 -3.08 10.69
C ASP A 73 0.67 -1.58 10.35
N TYR A 74 1.73 -1.08 9.69
CA TYR A 74 1.79 0.31 9.25
C TYR A 74 0.73 0.63 8.21
N THR A 75 0.51 -0.26 7.26
CA THR A 75 -0.54 -0.12 6.24
C THR A 75 -1.92 -0.03 6.90
N ALA A 76 -2.22 -0.92 7.85
CA ALA A 76 -3.49 -0.91 8.57
C ALA A 76 -3.69 0.37 9.40
N LYS A 77 -2.67 0.81 10.12
CA LYS A 77 -2.71 2.04 10.92
C LYS A 77 -2.91 3.29 10.06
N LEU A 78 -2.19 3.39 8.94
CA LEU A 78 -2.31 4.51 8.01
C LEU A 78 -3.69 4.56 7.36
N ALA A 79 -4.17 3.43 6.84
CA ALA A 79 -5.49 3.34 6.24
C ALA A 79 -6.61 3.75 7.20
N LYS A 80 -6.53 3.29 8.46
CA LYS A 80 -7.48 3.64 9.50
C LYS A 80 -7.40 5.12 9.89
N SER A 81 -6.19 5.66 10.07
CA SER A 81 -5.98 7.06 10.45
C SER A 81 -6.45 8.04 9.38
N LEU A 82 -6.34 7.65 8.12
CA LEU A 82 -6.80 8.42 6.97
C LEU A 82 -8.27 8.18 6.61
N HIS A 83 -8.97 7.33 7.36
CA HIS A 83 -10.38 6.95 7.12
C HIS A 83 -10.62 6.50 5.68
N VAL A 84 -9.73 5.69 5.14
CA VAL A 84 -9.79 5.25 3.75
C VAL A 84 -10.95 4.29 3.54
N ILE A 85 -11.76 4.58 2.52
CA ILE A 85 -12.78 3.67 2.00
C ILE A 85 -12.48 3.46 0.51
N GLY A 86 -12.07 2.26 0.15
CA GLY A 86 -11.63 1.90 -1.18
C GLY A 86 -10.18 1.41 -1.19
N LEU A 87 -9.49 1.64 -2.29
CA LEU A 87 -8.10 1.23 -2.48
C LEU A 87 -7.13 2.22 -1.81
N ILE A 88 -6.08 1.69 -1.24
CA ILE A 88 -4.92 2.44 -0.78
C ILE A 88 -3.66 1.72 -1.24
N ASN A 89 -2.73 2.48 -1.79
CA ASN A 89 -1.39 2.04 -2.15
C ASN A 89 -0.39 2.79 -1.27
N ILE A 90 0.55 2.07 -0.68
CA ILE A 90 1.59 2.66 0.16
C ILE A 90 2.94 2.15 -0.29
N GLN A 91 3.85 3.10 -0.50
CA GLN A 91 5.23 2.82 -0.84
C GLN A 91 6.12 3.00 0.39
N PHE A 92 6.99 2.02 0.59
CA PHE A 92 7.92 1.96 1.70
C PHE A 92 9.36 1.77 1.21
N ILE A 93 10.32 2.17 2.04
CA ILE A 93 11.71 1.73 1.95
C ILE A 93 12.03 0.85 3.16
N VAL A 94 12.58 -0.33 2.90
CA VAL A 94 13.17 -1.19 3.93
C VAL A 94 14.68 -1.00 3.91
N TYR A 95 15.23 -0.46 4.98
CA TYR A 95 16.66 -0.22 5.13
C TYR A 95 17.14 -0.68 6.51
N ASN A 96 18.09 -1.62 6.55
CA ASN A 96 18.58 -2.26 7.78
C ASN A 96 17.46 -2.85 8.66
N ASP A 97 16.49 -3.52 8.05
CA ASP A 97 15.29 -4.08 8.67
C ASP A 97 14.32 -3.04 9.29
N GLU A 98 14.58 -1.75 9.11
CA GLU A 98 13.68 -0.67 9.48
C GLU A 98 12.80 -0.28 8.29
N VAL A 99 11.52 0.08 8.59
CA VAL A 99 10.52 0.43 7.60
C VAL A 99 10.28 1.94 7.60
N PHE A 100 10.40 2.55 6.43
CA PHE A 100 10.15 3.98 6.22
C PHE A 100 9.05 4.15 5.18
N VAL A 101 8.08 5.03 5.46
CA VAL A 101 7.01 5.38 4.51
C VAL A 101 7.55 6.44 3.54
N ILE A 102 7.40 6.20 2.24
CA ILE A 102 7.74 7.17 1.19
C ILE A 102 6.48 7.94 0.78
N GLU A 103 5.45 7.19 0.40
CA GLU A 103 4.24 7.76 -0.18
C GLU A 103 3.00 6.97 0.23
N VAL A 104 1.90 7.68 0.44
CA VAL A 104 0.60 7.09 0.73
C VAL A 104 -0.40 7.61 -0.29
N ASN A 105 -0.95 6.72 -1.08
CA ASN A 105 -1.86 7.00 -2.19
C ASN A 105 -3.26 6.44 -1.93
N PRO A 106 -4.12 7.12 -1.15
CA PRO A 106 -5.50 6.69 -1.00
C PRO A 106 -6.27 6.95 -2.30
N ARG A 107 -6.84 5.90 -2.86
CA ARG A 107 -7.72 5.96 -4.02
C ARG A 107 -9.16 5.79 -3.57
N SER A 108 -9.59 6.68 -2.66
CA SER A 108 -10.94 6.66 -2.15
C SER A 108 -11.94 7.18 -3.19
N ARG A 109 -13.06 6.48 -3.31
CA ARG A 109 -14.20 7.01 -4.03
C ARG A 109 -14.77 8.17 -3.22
N LYS A 110 -14.85 9.40 -3.75
CA LYS A 110 -15.69 10.44 -3.16
C LYS A 110 -17.09 9.85 -3.02
N ARG A 111 -17.63 9.82 -1.81
CA ARG A 111 -19.05 9.50 -1.59
C ARG A 111 -19.87 10.53 -2.37
N HIS A 112 -20.33 10.16 -3.56
CA HIS A 112 -21.58 10.70 -4.03
C HIS A 112 -22.65 9.99 -3.22
N ASP A 113 -23.56 10.75 -2.61
CA ASP A 113 -24.69 10.24 -1.83
C ASP A 113 -25.63 9.40 -2.71
N HIS A 114 -25.21 8.18 -3.02
CA HIS A 114 -26.09 7.15 -3.55
C HIS A 114 -26.47 6.22 -2.40
N PRO A 115 -27.77 5.94 -2.24
CA PRO A 115 -28.23 5.02 -1.21
C PRO A 115 -27.51 3.67 -1.38
N GLN A 116 -26.95 3.19 -0.29
CA GLN A 116 -26.20 1.94 -0.24
C GLN A 116 -27.11 0.78 -0.66
N LEU A 117 -26.81 0.15 -1.79
CA LEU A 117 -27.33 -1.17 -2.09
C LEU A 117 -26.64 -2.15 -1.14
N PRO A 118 -27.40 -2.92 -0.34
CA PRO A 118 -26.78 -3.88 0.57
C PRO A 118 -26.03 -4.94 -0.24
N PHE A 119 -24.75 -5.12 0.09
CA PHE A 119 -23.92 -6.20 -0.46
C PHE A 119 -24.50 -7.53 0.02
N ARG A 120 -25.25 -8.21 -0.84
CA ARG A 120 -25.80 -9.53 -0.57
C ARG A 120 -24.68 -10.56 -0.76
N ALA A 121 -24.07 -11.00 0.34
CA ALA A 121 -23.18 -12.15 0.31
C ALA A 121 -23.96 -13.38 -0.20
N HIS A 122 -23.62 -13.88 -1.38
CA HIS A 122 -24.12 -15.16 -1.87
C HIS A 122 -23.50 -16.27 -1.03
N ARG A 123 -24.25 -16.76 -0.03
CA ARG A 123 -23.98 -18.06 0.57
C ARG A 123 -24.27 -19.12 -0.48
N GLN A 124 -23.22 -19.68 -1.06
CA GLN A 124 -23.36 -20.92 -1.80
C GLN A 124 -23.61 -22.05 -0.79
N HIS A 125 -24.86 -22.50 -0.72
CA HIS A 125 -25.21 -23.77 -0.09
C HIS A 125 -24.73 -24.88 -1.02
N SER A 126 -23.64 -25.54 -0.67
CA SER A 126 -23.30 -26.83 -1.27
C SER A 126 -24.24 -27.88 -0.67
N ALA A 127 -25.32 -28.16 -1.38
CA ALA A 127 -26.14 -29.36 -1.09
C ALA A 127 -25.34 -30.60 -1.51
N ARG A 128 -24.81 -31.34 -0.53
CA ARG A 128 -24.37 -32.72 -0.74
C ARG A 128 -25.59 -33.57 -1.06
N GLN A 129 -25.74 -33.99 -2.30
CA GLN A 129 -26.62 -35.09 -2.64
C GLN A 129 -25.95 -36.39 -2.22
N THR A 130 -26.48 -37.00 -1.16
CA THR A 130 -26.27 -38.42 -0.85
C THR A 130 -27.25 -39.21 -1.71
N GLN A 131 -26.76 -40.00 -2.66
CA GLN A 131 -27.54 -41.06 -3.30
C GLN A 131 -27.53 -42.29 -2.40
N PRO A 132 -28.66 -42.92 -2.16
CA PRO A 132 -28.70 -44.29 -1.60
C PRO A 132 -28.52 -45.37 -2.69
N CYS A 133 -28.07 -46.50 -2.25
CA CYS A 133 -27.73 -47.74 -2.98
C CYS A 133 -28.74 -48.17 -4.05
#